data_3c2c8aced7912c2c1fd5815d2e81c104
#
_entry.id   3c2c8aced7912c2c1fd5815d2e81c104
#
_cell.length_a   1.000
_cell.length_b   1.000
_cell.length_c   1.000
_cell.angle_alpha   90.00
_cell.angle_beta   90.00
_cell.angle_gamma   90.00
#
_symmetry.space_group_name_H-M   'P 1'
#
loop_
_entity.id
_entity.type
_entity.pdbx_description
1 polymer ?
#
loop_
_entity_poly.entity_id
_entity_poly.type
_entity_poly.pdbx_seq_one_letter_code
_entity_poly.pdbx_strand_id
1 'polypeptide(L)'
;GENLIAAFLPELAKSRAMGRVSGWGWSLGYLGGLLSLGACLAWLSQAKSAGRETAEAVPETMLITAALFALASLPTFLFLRERALPQASADGIVRTAWARLAATVHHARNFRDLARFLVCTLFYQAGIAAVITLAAIYAQEAMRFTTEQTLVLILVVNLTAACGAFGFGYLQDRIGHVRAIALTLCGWILMVTLAYLAEGAALFWVAANIAGLCMGASQSAGRAM
;
A
#
# COMPACT_ATOMS: atom_id res chain seq x y z
N GLY A 1 -6.85 -10.07 -1.06
CA GLY A 1 -7.76 -8.96 -1.41
C GLY A 1 -7.24 -8.07 -2.52
N GLU A 2 -6.03 -7.53 -2.39
CA GLU A 2 -5.48 -6.51 -3.30
C GLU A 2 -5.40 -6.96 -4.77
N ASN A 3 -4.93 -8.17 -5.03
CA ASN A 3 -4.81 -8.70 -6.40
C ASN A 3 -6.17 -8.88 -7.08
N LEU A 4 -7.22 -9.26 -6.33
CA LEU A 4 -8.56 -9.40 -6.86
C LEU A 4 -9.16 -8.04 -7.23
N ILE A 5 -8.97 -7.03 -6.37
CA ILE A 5 -9.43 -5.66 -6.65
C ILE A 5 -8.64 -5.04 -7.83
N ALA A 6 -7.34 -5.33 -7.93
CA ALA A 6 -6.53 -4.87 -9.05
C ALA A 6 -7.01 -5.42 -10.40
N ALA A 7 -7.59 -6.63 -10.43
CA ALA A 7 -8.15 -7.21 -11.65
C ALA A 7 -9.33 -6.41 -12.22
N PHE A 8 -10.07 -5.67 -11.40
CA PHE A 8 -11.15 -4.79 -11.87
C PHE A 8 -10.67 -3.45 -12.44
N LEU A 9 -9.40 -3.08 -12.19
CA LEU A 9 -8.89 -1.77 -12.61
C LEU A 9 -8.99 -1.56 -14.14
N PRO A 10 -8.67 -2.53 -15.02
CA PRO A 10 -8.85 -2.40 -16.46
C PRO A 10 -10.33 -2.29 -16.90
N GLU A 11 -11.26 -2.79 -16.10
CA GLU A 11 -12.69 -2.70 -16.37
C GLU A 11 -13.29 -1.35 -15.95
N LEU A 12 -12.68 -0.70 -14.94
CA LEU A 12 -13.14 0.55 -14.35
C LEU A 12 -12.50 1.78 -15.00
N ALA A 13 -11.28 1.65 -15.52
CA ALA A 13 -10.49 2.76 -16.04
C ALA A 13 -9.97 2.50 -17.45
N LYS A 14 -10.01 3.54 -18.31
CA LYS A 14 -9.29 3.52 -19.57
C LYS A 14 -7.79 3.57 -19.32
N SER A 15 -6.97 2.99 -20.23
CA SER A 15 -5.50 2.93 -20.10
C SER A 15 -4.83 4.27 -19.74
N ARG A 16 -5.37 5.39 -20.23
CA ARG A 16 -4.85 6.75 -19.94
C ARG A 16 -5.20 7.30 -18.57
N ALA A 17 -6.04 6.60 -17.79
CA ALA A 17 -6.53 7.03 -16.49
C ALA A 17 -6.28 5.98 -15.39
N MET A 18 -5.57 4.90 -15.71
CA MET A 18 -5.31 3.81 -14.76
C MET A 18 -4.49 4.28 -13.55
N GLY A 19 -3.50 5.15 -13.79
CA GLY A 19 -2.69 5.72 -12.72
C GLY A 19 -3.53 6.53 -11.74
N ARG A 20 -4.40 7.42 -12.25
CA ARG A 20 -5.30 8.23 -11.41
C ARG A 20 -6.26 7.39 -10.59
N VAL A 21 -6.94 6.43 -11.22
CA VAL A 21 -7.92 5.58 -10.51
C VAL A 21 -7.22 4.72 -9.45
N SER A 22 -6.06 4.16 -9.77
CA SER A 22 -5.22 3.45 -8.80
C SER A 22 -4.77 4.35 -7.66
N GLY A 23 -4.30 5.58 -7.98
CA GLY A 23 -3.87 6.57 -7.00
C GLY A 23 -4.99 6.99 -6.05
N TRP A 24 -6.20 7.22 -6.56
CA TRP A 24 -7.37 7.50 -5.72
C TRP A 24 -7.71 6.34 -4.80
N GLY A 25 -7.69 5.10 -5.32
CA GLY A 25 -7.96 3.92 -4.49
C GLY A 25 -6.98 3.78 -3.33
N TRP A 26 -5.68 3.93 -3.59
CA TRP A 26 -4.65 3.88 -2.56
C TRP A 26 -4.73 5.05 -1.59
N SER A 27 -4.94 6.27 -2.09
CA SER A 27 -5.07 7.46 -1.24
C SER A 27 -6.25 7.33 -0.26
N LEU A 28 -7.42 6.92 -0.75
CA LEU A 28 -8.58 6.64 0.09
C LEU A 28 -8.32 5.49 1.07
N GLY A 29 -7.56 4.47 0.67
CA GLY A 29 -7.12 3.39 1.54
C GLY A 29 -6.28 3.87 2.72
N TYR A 30 -5.29 4.74 2.48
CA TYR A 30 -4.49 5.35 3.54
C TYR A 30 -5.34 6.22 4.48
N LEU A 31 -6.26 7.04 3.93
CA LEU A 31 -7.17 7.85 4.74
C LEU A 31 -8.12 6.96 5.57
N GLY A 32 -8.62 5.88 5.00
CA GLY A 32 -9.42 4.89 5.73
C GLY A 32 -8.63 4.23 6.87
N GLY A 33 -7.37 3.89 6.63
CA GLY A 33 -6.46 3.38 7.65
C GLY A 33 -6.22 4.38 8.79
N LEU A 34 -6.02 5.67 8.45
CA LEU A 34 -5.89 6.75 9.45
C LEU A 34 -7.16 6.92 10.29
N LEU A 35 -8.34 6.86 9.66
CA LEU A 35 -9.62 6.94 10.37
C LEU A 35 -9.79 5.75 11.33
N SER A 36 -9.46 4.54 10.89
CA SER A 36 -9.51 3.34 11.73
C SER A 36 -8.56 3.44 12.92
N LEU A 37 -7.31 3.84 12.67
CA LEU A 37 -6.32 4.03 13.71
C LEU A 37 -6.75 5.12 14.71
N GLY A 38 -7.25 6.25 14.21
CA GLY A 38 -7.76 7.34 15.02
C GLY A 38 -8.93 6.91 15.90
N ALA A 39 -9.88 6.14 15.36
CA ALA A 39 -11.01 5.60 16.12
C ALA A 39 -10.55 4.64 17.23
N CYS A 40 -9.59 3.75 16.93
CA CYS A 40 -9.02 2.84 17.91
C CYS A 40 -8.25 3.58 19.02
N LEU A 41 -7.45 4.60 18.66
CA LEU A 41 -6.72 5.41 19.65
C LEU A 41 -7.67 6.22 20.53
N ALA A 42 -8.73 6.81 19.98
CA ALA A 42 -9.75 7.52 20.73
C ALA A 42 -10.44 6.59 21.73
N TRP A 43 -10.79 5.37 21.30
CA TRP A 43 -11.37 4.34 22.18
C TRP A 43 -10.44 3.96 23.32
N LEU A 44 -9.17 3.65 23.02
CA LEU A 44 -8.18 3.31 24.04
C LEU A 44 -7.94 4.44 25.04
N SER A 45 -7.89 5.69 24.57
CA SER A 45 -7.77 6.87 25.41
C SER A 45 -8.95 7.01 26.37
N GLN A 46 -10.17 6.79 25.86
CA GLN A 46 -11.40 6.84 26.63
C GLN A 46 -11.48 5.70 27.67
N ALA A 47 -11.09 4.47 27.28
CA ALA A 47 -11.01 3.33 28.21
C ALA A 47 -10.01 3.58 29.33
N LYS A 48 -8.85 4.15 29.01
CA LYS A 48 -7.81 4.53 30.00
C LYS A 48 -8.31 5.61 30.98
N SER A 49 -9.02 6.62 30.47
CA SER A 49 -9.62 7.67 31.33
C SER A 49 -10.73 7.13 32.26
N ALA A 50 -11.37 6.03 31.86
CA ALA A 50 -12.36 5.30 32.68
C ALA A 50 -11.71 4.29 33.67
N GLY A 51 -10.37 4.28 33.80
CA GLY A 51 -9.63 3.42 34.71
C GLY A 51 -9.51 1.95 34.24
N ARG A 52 -9.83 1.64 32.99
CA ARG A 52 -9.66 0.30 32.43
C ARG A 52 -8.22 0.07 31.97
N GLU A 53 -7.74 -1.15 32.11
CA GLU A 53 -6.43 -1.52 31.55
C GLU A 53 -6.47 -1.56 30.01
N THR A 54 -5.37 -1.12 29.38
CA THR A 54 -5.28 -1.12 27.91
C THR A 54 -5.49 -2.52 27.32
N ALA A 55 -5.01 -3.56 28.01
CA ALA A 55 -5.16 -4.95 27.56
C ALA A 55 -6.62 -5.41 27.47
N GLU A 56 -7.48 -4.90 28.34
CA GLU A 56 -8.93 -5.21 28.34
C GLU A 56 -9.67 -4.51 27.20
N ALA A 57 -9.20 -3.33 26.79
CA ALA A 57 -9.83 -2.54 25.72
C ALA A 57 -9.36 -2.91 24.30
N VAL A 58 -8.22 -3.62 24.16
CA VAL A 58 -7.69 -4.04 22.86
C VAL A 58 -8.66 -4.92 22.06
N PRO A 59 -9.37 -5.93 22.62
CA PRO A 59 -10.34 -6.72 21.86
C PRO A 59 -11.45 -5.86 21.22
N GLU A 60 -11.86 -4.78 21.87
CA GLU A 60 -12.90 -3.88 21.38
C GLU A 60 -12.41 -3.09 20.16
N THR A 61 -11.10 -2.78 20.08
CA THR A 61 -10.52 -2.14 18.88
C THR A 61 -10.56 -3.06 17.65
N MET A 62 -10.50 -4.38 17.85
CA MET A 62 -10.68 -5.36 16.77
C MET A 62 -12.11 -5.32 16.23
N LEU A 63 -13.12 -5.15 17.08
CA LEU A 63 -14.52 -5.00 16.66
C LEU A 63 -14.74 -3.68 15.92
N ILE A 64 -14.15 -2.58 16.39
CA ILE A 64 -14.19 -1.29 15.69
C ILE A 64 -13.57 -1.43 14.29
N THR A 65 -12.41 -2.05 14.19
CA THR A 65 -11.72 -2.29 12.91
C THR A 65 -12.58 -3.18 12.00
N ALA A 66 -13.16 -4.26 12.52
CA ALA A 66 -14.04 -5.15 11.76
C ALA A 66 -15.30 -4.43 11.25
N ALA A 67 -15.92 -3.59 12.08
CA ALA A 67 -17.09 -2.79 11.69
C ALA A 67 -16.75 -1.79 10.58
N LEU A 68 -15.63 -1.05 10.71
CA LEU A 68 -15.14 -0.12 9.69
C LEU A 68 -14.82 -0.84 8.39
N PHE A 69 -14.17 -2.01 8.46
CA PHE A 69 -13.88 -2.84 7.30
C PHE A 69 -15.16 -3.33 6.62
N ALA A 70 -16.15 -3.80 7.39
CA ALA A 70 -17.44 -4.23 6.87
C ALA A 70 -18.17 -3.07 6.16
N LEU A 71 -18.23 -1.89 6.79
CA LEU A 71 -18.84 -0.69 6.21
C LEU A 71 -18.13 -0.25 4.92
N ALA A 72 -16.80 -0.25 4.91
CA ALA A 72 -16.00 0.12 3.74
C ALA A 72 -16.13 -0.89 2.59
N SER A 73 -16.44 -2.16 2.88
CA SER A 73 -16.63 -3.20 1.86
C SER A 73 -18.02 -3.18 1.24
N LEU A 74 -19.04 -2.63 1.92
CA LEU A 74 -20.43 -2.58 1.43
C LEU A 74 -20.56 -1.99 0.01
N PRO A 75 -19.95 -0.84 -0.33
CA PRO A 75 -20.03 -0.32 -1.69
C PRO A 75 -19.53 -1.29 -2.75
N THR A 76 -18.48 -2.08 -2.44
CA THR A 76 -17.94 -3.08 -3.35
C THR A 76 -18.98 -4.16 -3.66
N PHE A 77 -19.69 -4.66 -2.65
CA PHE A 77 -20.72 -5.69 -2.84
C PHE A 77 -21.99 -5.14 -3.50
N LEU A 78 -22.32 -3.87 -3.24
CA LEU A 78 -23.57 -3.27 -3.75
C LEU A 78 -23.43 -2.73 -5.18
N PHE A 79 -22.27 -2.15 -5.52
CA PHE A 79 -22.10 -1.40 -6.78
C PHE A 79 -21.13 -2.03 -7.76
N LEU A 80 -20.17 -2.86 -7.28
CA LEU A 80 -19.21 -3.48 -8.19
C LEU A 80 -19.88 -4.61 -8.97
N ARG A 81 -19.97 -4.45 -10.28
CA ARG A 81 -20.48 -5.48 -11.20
C ARG A 81 -19.34 -6.04 -12.01
N GLU A 82 -19.23 -7.35 -12.04
CA GLU A 82 -18.32 -8.06 -12.92
C GLU A 82 -18.78 -7.88 -14.37
N ARG A 83 -17.91 -7.34 -15.21
CA ARG A 83 -18.18 -7.09 -16.63
C ARG A 83 -17.49 -8.11 -17.53
N ALA A 84 -16.54 -8.87 -16.97
CA ALA A 84 -15.87 -9.95 -17.68
C ALA A 84 -16.84 -11.07 -18.00
N LEU A 85 -16.79 -11.57 -19.25
CA LEU A 85 -17.59 -12.72 -19.64
C LEU A 85 -17.06 -13.97 -18.94
N PRO A 86 -17.93 -14.79 -18.30
CA PRO A 86 -17.51 -16.02 -17.68
C PRO A 86 -16.90 -16.96 -18.73
N GLN A 87 -15.66 -17.35 -18.52
CA GLN A 87 -15.05 -18.38 -19.38
C GLN A 87 -15.44 -19.74 -18.84
N ALA A 88 -16.27 -20.46 -19.58
CA ALA A 88 -16.62 -21.84 -19.26
C ALA A 88 -15.34 -22.69 -19.23
N SER A 89 -15.07 -23.32 -18.08
CA SER A 89 -13.97 -24.24 -17.91
C SER A 89 -14.56 -25.65 -17.87
N ALA A 90 -14.34 -26.41 -18.92
CA ALA A 90 -14.77 -27.82 -19.02
C ALA A 90 -14.00 -28.71 -18.03
N ASP A 91 -12.78 -28.33 -17.69
CA ASP A 91 -11.91 -28.99 -16.73
C ASP A 91 -12.01 -28.29 -15.37
N GLY A 92 -12.02 -29.03 -14.27
CA GLY A 92 -12.17 -28.47 -12.91
C GLY A 92 -11.32 -27.24 -12.61
N ILE A 93 -11.82 -26.34 -11.75
CA ILE A 93 -11.26 -25.01 -11.44
C ILE A 93 -9.75 -25.05 -11.14
N VAL A 94 -9.31 -26.02 -10.35
CA VAL A 94 -7.90 -26.16 -9.94
C VAL A 94 -7.01 -26.52 -11.13
N ARG A 95 -7.44 -27.44 -11.99
CA ARG A 95 -6.67 -27.84 -13.18
C ARG A 95 -6.55 -26.70 -14.17
N THR A 96 -7.62 -25.97 -14.39
CA THR A 96 -7.63 -24.78 -15.26
C THR A 96 -6.75 -23.66 -14.71
N ALA A 97 -6.80 -23.41 -13.39
CA ALA A 97 -5.94 -22.42 -12.75
C ALA A 97 -4.46 -22.79 -12.88
N TRP A 98 -4.11 -24.07 -12.66
CA TRP A 98 -2.75 -24.57 -12.81
C TRP A 98 -2.25 -24.51 -14.27
N ALA A 99 -3.09 -24.91 -15.21
CA ALA A 99 -2.77 -24.80 -16.64
C ALA A 99 -2.54 -23.34 -17.07
N ARG A 100 -3.37 -22.41 -16.60
CA ARG A 100 -3.18 -20.97 -16.87
C ARG A 100 -1.90 -20.43 -16.23
N LEU A 101 -1.60 -20.84 -15.00
CA LEU A 101 -0.36 -20.45 -14.34
C LEU A 101 0.87 -20.95 -15.11
N ALA A 102 0.87 -22.22 -15.48
CA ALA A 102 1.94 -22.83 -16.28
C ALA A 102 2.09 -22.15 -17.65
N ALA A 103 0.97 -21.86 -18.32
CA ALA A 103 0.98 -21.12 -19.58
C ALA A 103 1.53 -19.70 -19.41
N THR A 104 1.16 -18.99 -18.33
CA THR A 104 1.68 -17.65 -18.02
C THR A 104 3.19 -17.69 -17.78
N VAL A 105 3.69 -18.65 -17.00
CA VAL A 105 5.12 -18.83 -16.75
C VAL A 105 5.87 -19.18 -18.05
N HIS A 106 5.29 -20.03 -18.88
CA HIS A 106 5.89 -20.38 -20.17
C HIS A 106 5.93 -19.18 -21.13
N HIS A 107 4.84 -18.41 -21.23
CA HIS A 107 4.80 -17.16 -22.00
C HIS A 107 5.77 -16.12 -21.48
N ALA A 108 5.86 -15.94 -20.15
CA ALA A 108 6.79 -15.00 -19.53
C ALA A 108 8.26 -15.30 -19.89
N ARG A 109 8.63 -16.58 -20.05
CA ARG A 109 9.98 -16.99 -20.52
C ARG A 109 10.27 -16.54 -21.97
N ASN A 110 9.26 -16.44 -22.80
CA ASN A 110 9.39 -15.98 -24.19
C ASN A 110 9.46 -14.44 -24.30
N PHE A 111 8.95 -13.73 -23.29
CA PHE A 111 9.00 -12.27 -23.21
C PHE A 111 10.09 -11.84 -22.21
N ARG A 112 11.32 -11.69 -22.69
CA ARG A 112 12.48 -11.33 -21.86
C ARG A 112 12.26 -10.07 -21.02
N ASP A 113 11.56 -9.08 -21.55
CA ASP A 113 11.30 -7.83 -20.84
C ASP A 113 10.28 -8.02 -19.70
N LEU A 114 9.25 -8.86 -19.90
CA LEU A 114 8.32 -9.23 -18.83
C LEU A 114 9.05 -10.00 -17.71
N ALA A 115 9.90 -10.96 -18.06
CA ALA A 115 10.66 -11.72 -17.08
C ALA A 115 11.60 -10.80 -16.27
N ARG A 116 12.31 -9.87 -16.92
CA ARG A 116 13.15 -8.87 -16.26
C ARG A 116 12.35 -7.96 -15.34
N PHE A 117 11.18 -7.52 -15.80
CA PHE A 117 10.28 -6.70 -15.00
C PHE A 117 9.80 -7.44 -13.74
N LEU A 118 9.39 -8.71 -13.85
CA LEU A 118 8.95 -9.52 -12.70
C LEU A 118 10.08 -9.71 -11.69
N VAL A 119 11.30 -9.99 -12.14
CA VAL A 119 12.48 -10.10 -11.26
C VAL A 119 12.76 -8.76 -10.58
N CYS A 120 12.74 -7.65 -11.31
CA CYS A 120 12.91 -6.32 -10.75
C CYS A 120 11.85 -6.03 -9.68
N THR A 121 10.58 -6.34 -9.98
CA THR A 121 9.45 -6.17 -9.06
C THR A 121 9.65 -6.98 -7.78
N LEU A 122 10.11 -8.21 -7.87
CA LEU A 122 10.39 -9.05 -6.71
C LEU A 122 11.40 -8.38 -5.77
N PHE A 123 12.51 -7.89 -6.32
CA PHE A 123 13.57 -7.29 -5.51
C PHE A 123 13.17 -5.95 -4.89
N TYR A 124 12.56 -5.06 -5.67
CA TYR A 124 12.19 -3.76 -5.11
C TYR A 124 11.03 -3.87 -4.11
N GLN A 125 10.08 -4.77 -4.33
CA GLN A 125 8.99 -4.99 -3.37
C GLN A 125 9.51 -5.61 -2.06
N ALA A 126 10.46 -6.54 -2.15
CA ALA A 126 11.11 -7.09 -0.97
C ALA A 126 11.86 -6.00 -0.18
N GLY A 127 12.59 -5.11 -0.87
CA GLY A 127 13.26 -3.96 -0.25
C GLY A 127 12.30 -3.00 0.44
N ILE A 128 11.20 -2.62 -0.23
CA ILE A 128 10.17 -1.77 0.34
C ILE A 128 9.54 -2.43 1.57
N ALA A 129 9.17 -3.71 1.50
CA ALA A 129 8.60 -4.44 2.63
C ALA A 129 9.55 -4.47 3.83
N ALA A 130 10.85 -4.69 3.60
CA ALA A 130 11.87 -4.65 4.65
C ALA A 130 11.94 -3.26 5.32
N VAL A 131 11.97 -2.18 4.55
CA VAL A 131 11.99 -0.81 5.09
C VAL A 131 10.74 -0.54 5.92
N ILE A 132 9.55 -0.87 5.42
CA ILE A 132 8.28 -0.64 6.14
C ILE A 132 8.27 -1.41 7.47
N THR A 133 8.69 -2.69 7.45
CA THR A 133 8.71 -3.53 8.64
C THR A 133 9.69 -3.04 9.70
N LEU A 134 10.85 -2.56 9.28
CA LEU A 134 11.92 -2.13 10.19
C LEU A 134 11.81 -0.66 10.60
N ALA A 135 11.01 0.16 9.91
CA ALA A 135 10.95 1.60 10.14
C ALA A 135 10.62 2.00 11.58
N ALA A 136 9.62 1.34 12.19
CA ALA A 136 9.23 1.62 13.57
C ALA A 136 10.31 1.19 14.58
N ILE A 137 10.95 0.05 14.34
CA ILE A 137 12.06 -0.45 15.17
C ILE A 137 13.24 0.52 15.07
N TYR A 138 13.60 0.93 13.87
CA TYR A 138 14.68 1.90 13.65
C TYR A 138 14.41 3.23 14.34
N ALA A 139 13.18 3.75 14.27
CA ALA A 139 12.79 4.98 14.96
C ALA A 139 12.98 4.86 16.48
N GLN A 140 12.62 3.74 17.08
CA GLN A 140 12.73 3.53 18.53
C GLN A 140 14.16 3.20 18.98
N GLU A 141 14.83 2.28 18.30
CA GLU A 141 16.15 1.78 18.73
C GLU A 141 17.29 2.72 18.32
N ALA A 142 17.30 3.19 17.08
CA ALA A 142 18.37 4.02 16.56
C ALA A 142 18.15 5.51 16.84
N MET A 143 16.94 6.02 16.60
CA MET A 143 16.61 7.44 16.77
C MET A 143 16.09 7.77 18.18
N ARG A 144 15.93 6.77 19.07
CA ARG A 144 15.46 6.92 20.45
C ARG A 144 14.09 7.60 20.56
N PHE A 145 13.21 7.40 19.58
CA PHE A 145 11.85 7.92 19.63
C PHE A 145 11.05 7.22 20.72
N THR A 146 10.25 8.02 21.42
CA THR A 146 9.24 7.46 22.34
C THR A 146 8.15 6.75 21.54
N THR A 147 7.36 5.92 22.20
CA THR A 147 6.21 5.26 21.58
C THR A 147 5.23 6.29 20.97
N GLU A 148 5.00 7.40 21.69
CA GLU A 148 4.13 8.48 21.19
C GLU A 148 4.69 9.13 19.94
N GLN A 149 5.98 9.43 19.89
CA GLN A 149 6.64 9.99 18.70
C GLN A 149 6.59 9.01 17.53
N THR A 150 6.75 7.71 17.78
CA THR A 150 6.63 6.67 16.75
C THR A 150 5.21 6.59 16.20
N LEU A 151 4.18 6.70 17.05
CA LEU A 151 2.78 6.73 16.60
C LEU A 151 2.49 7.96 15.72
N VAL A 152 2.97 9.14 16.13
CA VAL A 152 2.86 10.37 15.33
C VAL A 152 3.60 10.22 14.01
N LEU A 153 4.79 9.59 14.01
CA LEU A 153 5.54 9.29 12.80
C LEU A 153 4.72 8.43 11.84
N ILE A 154 4.10 7.34 12.32
CA ILE A 154 3.26 6.46 11.52
C ILE A 154 2.06 7.22 10.93
N LEU A 155 1.41 8.09 11.71
CA LEU A 155 0.30 8.91 11.23
C LEU A 155 0.73 9.85 10.09
N VAL A 156 1.84 10.55 10.27
CA VAL A 156 2.37 11.50 9.27
C VAL A 156 2.82 10.77 8.01
N VAL A 157 3.51 9.63 8.15
CA VAL A 157 3.93 8.79 7.01
C VAL A 157 2.72 8.29 6.22
N ASN A 158 1.64 7.86 6.87
CA ASN A 158 0.42 7.45 6.18
C ASN A 158 -0.27 8.63 5.46
N LEU A 159 -0.26 9.83 6.05
CA LEU A 159 -0.79 11.03 5.39
C LEU A 159 0.03 11.39 4.15
N THR A 160 1.35 11.38 4.25
CA THR A 160 2.24 11.63 3.10
C THR A 160 2.12 10.53 2.06
N ALA A 161 1.87 9.27 2.45
CA ALA A 161 1.59 8.19 1.52
C ALA A 161 0.28 8.38 0.75
N ALA A 162 -0.78 8.89 1.41
CA ALA A 162 -2.01 9.28 0.73
C ALA A 162 -1.74 10.37 -0.33
N CYS A 163 -0.98 11.40 0.03
CA CYS A 163 -0.57 12.46 -0.91
C CYS A 163 0.30 11.92 -2.05
N GLY A 164 1.24 11.01 -1.75
CA GLY A 164 2.10 10.36 -2.73
C GLY A 164 1.29 9.53 -3.72
N ALA A 165 0.38 8.69 -3.25
CA ALA A 165 -0.50 7.88 -4.10
C ALA A 165 -1.36 8.76 -5.01
N PHE A 166 -1.96 9.83 -4.46
CA PHE A 166 -2.78 10.75 -5.23
C PHE A 166 -1.98 11.50 -6.30
N GLY A 167 -0.88 12.16 -5.91
CA GLY A 167 -0.06 12.97 -6.81
C GLY A 167 0.61 12.15 -7.91
N PHE A 168 1.19 10.99 -7.54
CA PHE A 168 1.84 10.10 -8.50
C PHE A 168 0.85 9.41 -9.44
N GLY A 169 -0.41 9.22 -9.08
CA GLY A 169 -1.44 8.74 -9.98
C GLY A 169 -1.59 9.65 -11.21
N TYR A 170 -1.60 10.96 -11.01
CA TYR A 170 -1.62 11.94 -12.11
C TYR A 170 -0.29 12.03 -12.85
N LEU A 171 0.81 12.00 -12.11
CA LEU A 171 2.15 12.05 -12.71
C LEU A 171 2.38 10.83 -13.62
N GLN A 172 2.00 9.64 -13.17
CA GLN A 172 2.14 8.39 -13.91
C GLN A 172 1.38 8.41 -15.24
N ASP A 173 0.17 8.95 -15.24
CA ASP A 173 -0.62 9.11 -16.48
C ASP A 173 0.04 10.06 -17.50
N ARG A 174 0.91 10.99 -17.02
CA ARG A 174 1.64 11.95 -17.86
C ARG A 174 2.99 11.45 -18.36
N ILE A 175 3.81 10.86 -17.45
CA ILE A 175 5.20 10.48 -17.77
C ILE A 175 5.34 9.00 -18.15
N GLY A 176 4.27 8.21 -17.96
CA GLY A 176 4.24 6.77 -18.21
C GLY A 176 4.69 5.95 -17.00
N HIS A 177 4.29 4.67 -17.00
CA HIS A 177 4.43 3.77 -15.86
C HIS A 177 5.89 3.52 -15.47
N VAL A 178 6.77 3.20 -16.44
CA VAL A 178 8.17 2.86 -16.19
C VAL A 178 8.93 4.03 -15.55
N ARG A 179 8.73 5.26 -16.08
CA ARG A 179 9.39 6.46 -15.54
C ARG A 179 8.88 6.81 -14.15
N ALA A 180 7.58 6.63 -13.89
CA ALA A 180 6.99 6.86 -12.58
C ALA A 180 7.60 5.92 -11.54
N ILE A 181 7.71 4.61 -11.82
CA ILE A 181 8.36 3.66 -10.90
C ILE A 181 9.85 3.99 -10.73
N ALA A 182 10.59 4.28 -11.79
CA ALA A 182 11.99 4.66 -11.68
C ALA A 182 12.17 5.87 -10.75
N LEU A 183 11.31 6.87 -10.85
CA LEU A 183 11.33 8.05 -9.98
C LEU A 183 11.05 7.67 -8.51
N THR A 184 10.08 6.79 -8.26
CA THR A 184 9.82 6.32 -6.88
C THR A 184 10.99 5.53 -6.30
N LEU A 185 11.66 4.70 -7.12
CA LEU A 185 12.85 3.96 -6.67
C LEU A 185 14.02 4.90 -6.36
N CYS A 186 14.23 5.95 -7.15
CA CYS A 186 15.20 7.00 -6.80
C CYS A 186 14.85 7.68 -5.48
N GLY A 187 13.56 7.95 -5.24
CA GLY A 187 13.08 8.48 -3.96
C GLY A 187 13.34 7.53 -2.78
N TRP A 188 13.16 6.22 -2.97
CA TRP A 188 13.49 5.21 -1.95
C TRP A 188 14.98 5.19 -1.63
N ILE A 189 15.86 5.25 -2.65
CA ILE A 189 17.32 5.32 -2.46
C ILE A 189 17.70 6.60 -1.69
N LEU A 190 17.13 7.75 -2.09
CA LEU A 190 17.34 9.01 -1.39
C LEU A 190 16.92 8.91 0.08
N MET A 191 15.74 8.36 0.33
CA MET A 191 15.21 8.18 1.69
C MET A 191 16.14 7.33 2.56
N VAL A 192 16.58 6.16 2.06
CA VAL A 192 17.50 5.28 2.80
C VAL A 192 18.83 6.00 3.08
N THR A 193 19.34 6.75 2.11
CA THR A 193 20.57 7.53 2.28
C THR A 193 20.41 8.61 3.36
N LEU A 194 19.28 9.35 3.34
CA LEU A 194 19.00 10.37 4.36
C LEU A 194 18.80 9.76 5.75
N ALA A 195 18.10 8.61 5.82
CA ALA A 195 17.91 7.90 7.09
C ALA A 195 19.24 7.39 7.67
N TYR A 196 20.15 6.90 6.81
CA TYR A 196 21.49 6.47 7.21
C TYR A 196 22.35 7.64 7.70
N LEU A 197 22.24 8.81 7.07
CA LEU A 197 22.99 10.02 7.44
C LEU A 197 22.33 10.80 8.60
N ALA A 198 21.17 10.33 9.09
CA ALA A 198 20.44 11.04 10.14
C ALA A 198 21.11 10.87 11.51
N GLU A 199 21.81 11.88 11.95
CA GLU A 199 22.35 12.01 13.33
C GLU A 199 21.29 12.57 14.32
N GLY A 200 20.17 13.08 13.83
CA GLY A 200 19.10 13.68 14.65
C GLY A 200 17.71 13.52 14.07
N ALA A 201 16.71 13.80 14.94
CA ALA A 201 15.30 13.63 14.62
C ALA A 201 14.84 14.40 13.37
N ALA A 202 15.35 15.62 13.14
CA ALA A 202 14.89 16.47 12.03
C ALA A 202 15.14 15.84 10.66
N LEU A 203 16.35 15.33 10.40
CA LEU A 203 16.68 14.68 9.13
C LEU A 203 15.95 13.34 8.97
N PHE A 204 15.75 12.62 10.07
CA PHE A 204 14.97 11.40 10.08
C PHE A 204 13.49 11.66 9.72
N TRP A 205 12.89 12.73 10.23
CA TRP A 205 11.53 13.15 9.85
C TRP A 205 11.42 13.45 8.35
N VAL A 206 12.43 14.12 7.77
CA VAL A 206 12.46 14.35 6.32
C VAL A 206 12.52 13.03 5.56
N ALA A 207 13.42 12.11 5.94
CA ALA A 207 13.52 10.79 5.34
C ALA A 207 12.20 10.02 5.43
N ALA A 208 11.54 10.02 6.60
CA ALA A 208 10.27 9.35 6.81
C ALA A 208 9.13 9.92 5.94
N ASN A 209 9.09 11.23 5.74
CA ASN A 209 8.10 11.84 4.85
C ASN A 209 8.34 11.46 3.38
N ILE A 210 9.60 11.40 2.94
CA ILE A 210 9.96 10.89 1.62
C ILE A 210 9.56 9.41 1.49
N ALA A 211 9.79 8.59 2.54
CA ALA A 211 9.32 7.20 2.57
C ALA A 211 7.82 7.10 2.36
N GLY A 212 7.02 7.92 3.06
CA GLY A 212 5.57 7.97 2.89
C GLY A 212 5.18 8.27 1.44
N LEU A 213 5.69 9.37 0.89
CA LEU A 213 5.44 9.76 -0.51
C LEU A 213 5.78 8.63 -1.49
N CYS A 214 6.96 8.02 -1.34
CA CYS A 214 7.41 6.92 -2.21
C CYS A 214 6.60 5.64 -2.01
N MET A 215 6.15 5.34 -0.77
CA MET A 215 5.31 4.20 -0.45
C MET A 215 3.98 4.29 -1.20
N GLY A 216 3.27 5.40 -1.05
CA GLY A 216 2.01 5.62 -1.74
C GLY A 216 2.17 5.61 -3.26
N ALA A 217 3.22 6.27 -3.76
CA ALA A 217 3.54 6.34 -5.18
C ALA A 217 3.85 4.97 -5.79
N SER A 218 4.72 4.17 -5.16
CA SER A 218 5.12 2.86 -5.69
C SER A 218 3.98 1.84 -5.68
N GLN A 219 3.14 1.86 -4.64
CA GLN A 219 1.97 0.96 -4.55
C GLN A 219 0.90 1.33 -5.58
N SER A 220 0.63 2.62 -5.76
CA SER A 220 -0.29 3.08 -6.81
C SER A 220 0.23 2.75 -8.21
N ALA A 221 1.51 3.02 -8.48
CA ALA A 221 2.12 2.79 -9.77
C ALA A 221 2.24 1.31 -10.13
N GLY A 222 2.61 0.46 -9.17
CA GLY A 222 2.75 -0.98 -9.37
C GLY A 222 1.43 -1.69 -9.70
N ARG A 223 0.29 -1.16 -9.23
CA ARG A 223 -1.03 -1.73 -9.55
C ARG A 223 -1.52 -1.33 -10.93
N ALA A 224 -1.11 -0.19 -11.45
CA ALA A 224 -1.59 0.35 -12.74
C ALA A 224 -0.76 -0.13 -13.94
N MET A 225 0.23 -0.99 -13.73
CA MET A 225 1.02 -1.68 -14.75
C MET A 225 0.39 -3.01 -15.15
#